data_657e44758b5f7b1995760dec82ded059
#
_entry.id   657e44758b5f7b1995760dec82ded059
#
_cell.length_a   1.000
_cell.length_b   1.000
_cell.length_c   1.000
_cell.angle_alpha   90.00
_cell.angle_beta   90.00
_cell.angle_gamma   90.00
#
_symmetry.space_group_name_H-M   'P 1'
#
loop_
_entity.id
_entity.type
_entity.pdbx_description
1 polymer ?
#
loop_
_entity_poly.entity_id
_entity_poly.type
_entity_poly.pdbx_seq_one_letter_code
_entity_poly.pdbx_strand_id
1 'polypeptide(L)'
;IVQNAVHRQILSALYMTGDGFLGGWADSSMKKLCNGRRVFAGRNLYVTGACYAARKSEGLGNMPDVVFIDEDMIAAHVSANVYVNARSQEIILAKAGSVWYEVDNMIYVIPDNENELQINITNIMTREVSKHLISLDVIGVHNYNRTSRISVRVRFQSVNKCIKYSNIDPEREYDSSNQVYKSYFS
;
A
#
# COMPACT_ATOMS: atom_id res chain seq x y z
N ILE A 1 1.10 -33.74 -7.15
CA ILE A 1 1.80 -32.45 -6.99
C ILE A 1 0.78 -31.36 -6.63
N VAL A 2 -0.22 -31.06 -7.47
CA VAL A 2 -1.18 -29.96 -7.22
C VAL A 2 -1.97 -30.17 -5.92
N GLN A 3 -2.43 -31.37 -5.63
CA GLN A 3 -3.15 -31.66 -4.39
C GLN A 3 -2.31 -31.37 -3.14
N ASN A 4 -1.00 -31.63 -3.18
CA ASN A 4 -0.10 -31.33 -2.08
C ASN A 4 0.13 -29.81 -1.95
N ALA A 5 0.27 -29.09 -3.08
CA ALA A 5 0.46 -27.64 -3.09
C ALA A 5 -0.76 -26.87 -2.55
N VAL A 6 -1.98 -27.41 -2.76
CA VAL A 6 -3.23 -26.78 -2.31
C VAL A 6 -3.76 -27.37 -0.99
N HIS A 7 -2.99 -28.27 -0.35
CA HIS A 7 -3.42 -28.92 0.88
C HIS A 7 -3.59 -27.89 2.00
N ARG A 8 -4.76 -27.93 2.66
CA ARG A 8 -5.15 -26.98 3.72
C ARG A 8 -5.27 -25.50 3.30
N GLN A 9 -5.28 -25.21 1.99
CA GLN A 9 -5.52 -23.85 1.52
C GLN A 9 -6.92 -23.71 0.96
N ILE A 10 -7.59 -22.61 1.32
CA ILE A 10 -8.89 -22.25 0.74
C ILE A 10 -8.62 -21.47 -0.53
N LEU A 11 -8.76 -22.14 -1.67
CA LEU A 11 -8.53 -21.54 -2.99
C LEU A 11 -9.85 -21.50 -3.75
N SER A 12 -10.23 -20.34 -4.23
CA SER A 12 -11.43 -20.12 -5.05
C SER A 12 -11.22 -20.45 -6.53
N ALA A 13 -9.98 -20.33 -7.01
CA ALA A 13 -9.64 -20.58 -8.41
C ALA A 13 -8.21 -21.10 -8.57
N LEU A 14 -8.00 -21.88 -9.65
CA LEU A 14 -6.71 -22.33 -10.14
C LEU A 14 -6.58 -21.92 -11.60
N TYR A 15 -5.45 -21.33 -11.98
CA TYR A 15 -5.13 -20.99 -13.35
C TYR A 15 -3.97 -21.86 -13.81
N MET A 16 -4.21 -22.66 -14.84
CA MET A 16 -3.21 -23.55 -15.45
C MET A 16 -2.86 -23.00 -16.82
N THR A 17 -1.59 -22.69 -17.02
CA THR A 17 -1.12 -22.11 -18.27
C THR A 17 0.10 -22.84 -18.81
N GLY A 18 0.32 -22.74 -20.10
CA GLY A 18 1.43 -23.36 -20.81
C GLY A 18 0.96 -24.36 -21.88
N ASP A 19 1.84 -24.67 -22.79
CA ASP A 19 1.55 -25.56 -23.93
C ASP A 19 1.23 -26.99 -23.52
N GLY A 20 1.71 -27.42 -22.35
CA GLY A 20 1.43 -28.74 -21.81
C GLY A 20 -0.05 -29.00 -21.49
N PHE A 21 -0.90 -27.98 -21.43
CA PHE A 21 -2.34 -28.11 -21.19
C PHE A 21 -3.17 -28.08 -22.48
N LEU A 22 -2.54 -28.20 -23.63
CA LEU A 22 -3.23 -28.32 -24.90
C LEU A 22 -3.70 -29.75 -25.13
N GLY A 23 -4.93 -29.87 -25.61
CA GLY A 23 -5.58 -31.18 -25.83
C GLY A 23 -6.26 -31.75 -24.58
N GLY A 24 -7.13 -32.71 -24.77
CA GLY A 24 -8.01 -33.22 -23.71
C GLY A 24 -7.36 -34.20 -22.72
N TRP A 25 -6.04 -34.38 -22.74
CA TRP A 25 -5.36 -35.38 -21.88
C TRP A 25 -5.47 -35.03 -20.39
N ALA A 26 -5.53 -33.74 -20.06
CA ALA A 26 -5.61 -33.26 -18.66
C ALA A 26 -7.04 -33.16 -18.12
N ASP A 27 -8.07 -33.35 -18.94
CA ASP A 27 -9.47 -33.07 -18.60
C ASP A 27 -9.94 -33.83 -17.35
N SER A 28 -9.58 -35.09 -17.22
CA SER A 28 -9.94 -35.91 -16.06
C SER A 28 -9.27 -35.41 -14.77
N SER A 29 -8.02 -34.92 -14.88
CA SER A 29 -7.29 -34.34 -13.76
C SER A 29 -7.84 -32.97 -13.40
N MET A 30 -8.19 -32.16 -14.40
CA MET A 30 -8.81 -30.85 -14.17
C MET A 30 -10.17 -30.97 -13.50
N LYS A 31 -11.01 -31.94 -13.93
CA LYS A 31 -12.29 -32.23 -13.26
C LYS A 31 -12.12 -32.58 -11.79
N LYS A 32 -11.10 -33.37 -11.42
CA LYS A 32 -10.78 -33.68 -10.02
C LYS A 32 -10.34 -32.45 -9.22
N LEU A 33 -9.67 -31.48 -9.85
CA LEU A 33 -9.22 -30.23 -9.22
C LEU A 33 -10.37 -29.24 -9.04
N CYS A 34 -11.47 -29.38 -9.80
CA CYS A 34 -12.65 -28.52 -9.69
C CYS A 34 -13.46 -28.73 -8.39
N ASN A 35 -13.08 -29.65 -7.52
CA ASN A 35 -13.79 -29.91 -6.28
C ASN A 35 -13.79 -28.68 -5.35
N GLY A 36 -14.93 -27.96 -5.31
CA GLY A 36 -15.10 -26.74 -4.51
C GLY A 36 -14.38 -25.48 -5.03
N ARG A 37 -13.82 -25.51 -6.26
CA ARG A 37 -13.07 -24.38 -6.84
C ARG A 37 -13.22 -24.31 -8.36
N ARG A 38 -12.94 -23.15 -8.95
CA ARG A 38 -12.93 -22.98 -10.40
C ARG A 38 -11.53 -23.30 -10.94
N VAL A 39 -11.45 -24.04 -12.05
CA VAL A 39 -10.19 -24.35 -12.74
C VAL A 39 -10.25 -23.78 -14.15
N PHE A 40 -9.28 -22.99 -14.50
CA PHE A 40 -9.12 -22.37 -15.81
C PHE A 40 -7.84 -22.90 -16.46
N ALA A 41 -7.89 -23.23 -17.72
CA ALA A 41 -6.71 -23.61 -18.51
C ALA A 41 -6.67 -22.79 -19.80
N GLY A 42 -5.51 -22.31 -20.17
CA GLY A 42 -5.35 -21.55 -21.42
C GLY A 42 -3.92 -21.15 -21.70
N ARG A 43 -3.60 -21.00 -22.99
CA ARG A 43 -2.30 -20.52 -23.46
C ARG A 43 -2.05 -19.05 -23.14
N ASN A 44 -3.12 -18.27 -23.19
CA ASN A 44 -3.03 -16.80 -23.26
C ASN A 44 -3.18 -16.12 -21.91
N LEU A 45 -3.14 -16.86 -20.78
CA LEU A 45 -3.39 -16.26 -19.46
C LEU A 45 -2.40 -15.14 -19.13
N TYR A 46 -1.11 -15.35 -19.42
CA TYR A 46 -0.09 -14.31 -19.19
C TYR A 46 -0.26 -13.12 -20.14
N VAL A 47 -0.48 -13.37 -21.42
CA VAL A 47 -0.68 -12.31 -22.43
C VAL A 47 -1.94 -11.52 -22.12
N THR A 48 -3.02 -12.21 -21.77
CA THR A 48 -4.28 -11.56 -21.39
C THR A 48 -4.10 -10.72 -20.13
N GLY A 49 -3.40 -11.26 -19.12
CA GLY A 49 -3.05 -10.52 -17.90
C GLY A 49 -2.22 -9.29 -18.18
N ALA A 50 -1.19 -9.40 -19.03
CA ALA A 50 -0.36 -8.26 -19.44
C ALA A 50 -1.18 -7.19 -20.18
N CYS A 51 -2.11 -7.57 -21.05
CA CYS A 51 -3.01 -6.64 -21.73
C CYS A 51 -3.92 -5.91 -20.73
N TYR A 52 -4.43 -6.59 -19.72
CA TYR A 52 -5.24 -5.95 -18.67
C TYR A 52 -4.40 -5.01 -17.82
N ALA A 53 -3.17 -5.39 -17.46
CA ALA A 53 -2.25 -4.53 -16.72
C ALA A 53 -1.94 -3.25 -17.49
N ALA A 54 -1.57 -3.37 -18.79
CA ALA A 54 -1.30 -2.24 -19.66
C ALA A 54 -2.52 -1.31 -19.81
N ARG A 55 -3.72 -1.87 -20.02
CA ARG A 55 -4.94 -1.06 -20.07
C ARG A 55 -5.22 -0.32 -18.78
N LYS A 56 -4.90 -0.92 -17.64
CA LYS A 56 -5.07 -0.28 -16.35
C LYS A 56 -4.08 0.86 -16.14
N SER A 57 -2.80 0.69 -16.51
CA SER A 57 -1.78 1.73 -16.39
C SER A 57 -2.12 2.97 -17.23
N GLU A 58 -2.75 2.75 -18.39
CA GLU A 58 -3.23 3.83 -19.26
C GLU A 58 -4.58 4.42 -18.83
N GLY A 59 -5.13 3.99 -17.69
CA GLY A 59 -6.46 4.43 -17.23
C GLY A 59 -7.61 3.92 -18.10
N LEU A 60 -7.36 2.95 -18.97
CA LEU A 60 -8.33 2.34 -19.88
C LEU A 60 -8.93 1.10 -19.25
N GLY A 61 -10.23 1.02 -19.20
CA GLY A 61 -10.95 -0.16 -18.72
C GLY A 61 -11.57 0.00 -17.34
N ASN A 62 -12.61 -0.76 -17.12
CA ASN A 62 -13.41 -0.72 -15.88
C ASN A 62 -12.90 -1.78 -14.90
N MET A 63 -11.72 -1.55 -14.30
CA MET A 63 -11.16 -2.40 -13.25
C MET A 63 -10.70 -1.57 -12.03
N PRO A 64 -11.62 -0.84 -11.38
CA PRO A 64 -11.26 0.09 -10.31
C PRO A 64 -10.67 -0.61 -9.07
N ASP A 65 -11.12 -1.84 -8.79
CA ASP A 65 -10.78 -2.55 -7.55
C ASP A 65 -9.56 -3.47 -7.67
N VAL A 66 -8.90 -3.49 -8.84
CA VAL A 66 -7.71 -4.31 -9.07
C VAL A 66 -6.46 -3.44 -8.97
N VAL A 67 -5.55 -3.83 -8.09
CA VAL A 67 -4.21 -3.22 -7.96
C VAL A 67 -3.20 -4.21 -8.49
N PHE A 68 -2.36 -3.78 -9.43
CA PHE A 68 -1.19 -4.53 -9.85
C PHE A 68 -0.02 -4.13 -8.97
N ILE A 69 0.70 -5.12 -8.47
CA ILE A 69 1.91 -4.93 -7.67
C ILE A 69 3.05 -5.65 -8.38
N ASP A 70 4.08 -4.92 -8.72
CA ASP A 70 5.34 -5.44 -9.23
C ASP A 70 6.51 -5.14 -8.27
N GLU A 71 7.74 -5.41 -8.70
CA GLU A 71 8.93 -5.29 -7.88
C GLU A 71 9.22 -3.86 -7.42
N ASP A 72 8.75 -2.85 -8.16
CA ASP A 72 8.94 -1.43 -7.86
C ASP A 72 7.72 -0.78 -7.20
N MET A 73 6.67 -1.53 -6.95
CA MET A 73 5.42 -1.00 -6.39
C MET A 73 5.25 -1.35 -4.91
N ILE A 74 4.79 -0.37 -4.13
CA ILE A 74 4.51 -0.58 -2.71
C ILE A 74 3.24 -1.42 -2.52
N ALA A 75 3.31 -2.42 -1.63
CA ALA A 75 2.20 -3.33 -1.34
C ALA A 75 1.32 -2.86 -0.16
N ALA A 76 1.54 -1.64 0.34
CA ALA A 76 0.81 -1.13 1.49
C ALA A 76 0.32 0.31 1.26
N HIS A 77 -0.83 0.62 1.87
CA HIS A 77 -1.24 2.01 2.05
C HIS A 77 -0.56 2.58 3.28
N VAL A 78 -0.04 3.81 3.16
CA VAL A 78 0.40 4.61 4.31
C VAL A 78 -0.63 5.70 4.51
N SER A 79 -1.19 5.81 5.70
CA SER A 79 -2.24 6.77 6.01
C SER A 79 -2.06 7.42 7.38
N ALA A 80 -2.70 8.55 7.58
CA ALA A 80 -2.79 9.22 8.86
C ALA A 80 -4.24 9.48 9.23
N ASN A 81 -4.59 9.30 10.51
CA ASN A 81 -5.89 9.72 11.03
C ASN A 81 -5.80 11.17 11.47
N VAL A 82 -6.61 12.01 10.88
CA VAL A 82 -6.68 13.45 11.15
C VAL A 82 -8.13 13.91 11.33
N TYR A 83 -8.31 15.05 11.95
CA TYR A 83 -9.60 15.71 12.03
C TYR A 83 -9.70 16.78 10.96
N VAL A 84 -10.69 16.64 10.09
CA VAL A 84 -11.04 17.62 9.07
C VAL A 84 -12.49 18.05 9.30
N ASN A 85 -12.74 19.34 9.50
CA ASN A 85 -14.08 19.89 9.78
C ASN A 85 -14.77 19.16 10.97
N ALA A 86 -14.02 18.94 12.05
CA ALA A 86 -14.47 18.25 13.27
C ALA A 86 -14.90 16.79 13.06
N ARG A 87 -14.48 16.16 11.98
CA ARG A 87 -14.70 14.73 11.72
C ARG A 87 -13.37 14.02 11.57
N SER A 88 -13.26 12.85 12.22
CA SER A 88 -12.10 11.97 12.00
C SER A 88 -12.14 11.42 10.59
N GLN A 89 -11.03 11.58 9.87
CA GLN A 89 -10.84 11.09 8.52
C GLN A 89 -9.47 10.45 8.38
N GLU A 90 -9.40 9.37 7.60
CA GLU A 90 -8.16 8.76 7.20
C GLU A 90 -7.68 9.41 5.88
N ILE A 91 -6.49 10.01 5.91
CA ILE A 91 -5.85 10.59 4.72
C ILE A 91 -4.77 9.63 4.25
N ILE A 92 -4.85 9.19 2.98
CA ILE A 92 -3.85 8.32 2.37
C ILE A 92 -2.65 9.18 1.95
N LEU A 93 -1.49 8.87 2.52
CA LEU A 93 -0.21 9.52 2.23
C LEU A 93 0.58 8.80 1.13
N ALA A 94 0.43 7.47 1.06
CA ALA A 94 0.95 6.67 -0.03
C ALA A 94 -0.02 5.53 -0.35
N LYS A 95 -0.32 5.35 -1.63
CA LYS A 95 -1.29 4.34 -2.07
C LYS A 95 -0.56 3.09 -2.54
N ALA A 96 -1.02 1.91 -2.11
CA ALA A 96 -0.54 0.65 -2.66
C ALA A 96 -0.70 0.61 -4.19
N GLY A 97 0.28 0.05 -4.89
CA GLY A 97 0.38 0.07 -6.34
C GLY A 97 1.06 1.33 -6.91
N SER A 98 1.50 2.27 -6.06
CA SER A 98 2.37 3.35 -6.51
C SER A 98 3.81 2.88 -6.58
N VAL A 99 4.55 3.38 -7.54
CA VAL A 99 5.99 3.14 -7.69
C VAL A 99 6.73 3.82 -6.54
N TRP A 100 7.54 3.08 -5.79
CA TRP A 100 8.11 3.55 -4.51
C TRP A 100 8.93 4.82 -4.62
N TYR A 101 9.70 5.00 -5.71
CA TYR A 101 10.55 6.18 -5.92
C TYR A 101 9.78 7.41 -6.43
N GLU A 102 8.53 7.25 -6.87
CA GLU A 102 7.64 8.34 -7.27
C GLU A 102 6.81 8.88 -6.10
N VAL A 103 6.77 8.15 -4.98
CA VAL A 103 6.01 8.59 -3.81
C VAL A 103 6.76 9.72 -3.10
N ASP A 104 6.20 10.91 -3.20
CA ASP A 104 6.67 12.10 -2.51
C ASP A 104 5.47 12.98 -2.13
N ASN A 105 4.77 12.60 -1.09
CA ASN A 105 3.57 13.29 -0.63
C ASN A 105 3.83 14.04 0.67
N MET A 106 3.27 15.24 0.77
CA MET A 106 3.38 16.09 1.94
C MET A 106 1.99 16.56 2.37
N ILE A 107 1.74 16.48 3.67
CA ILE A 107 0.57 17.07 4.30
C ILE A 107 0.98 18.01 5.41
N TYR A 108 0.11 18.94 5.76
CA TYR A 108 0.27 19.82 6.90
C TYR A 108 -0.77 19.46 7.96
N VAL A 109 -0.32 19.29 9.18
CA VAL A 109 -1.17 18.97 10.33
C VAL A 109 -0.95 19.98 11.45
N ILE A 110 -1.98 20.23 12.24
CA ILE A 110 -1.92 21.09 13.42
C ILE A 110 -2.25 20.20 14.62
N PRO A 111 -1.32 20.02 15.57
CA PRO A 111 -1.57 19.26 16.79
C PRO A 111 -2.70 19.89 17.62
N ASP A 112 -3.55 19.05 18.17
CA ASP A 112 -4.69 19.45 19.02
C ASP A 112 -4.66 18.72 20.35
N ASN A 113 -3.82 19.19 21.25
CA ASN A 113 -3.57 18.62 22.58
C ASN A 113 -3.03 17.18 22.58
N GLU A 114 -2.52 16.71 21.45
CA GLU A 114 -1.88 15.40 21.35
C GLU A 114 -0.41 15.58 20.99
N ASN A 115 0.45 14.79 21.63
CA ASN A 115 1.89 14.81 21.45
C ASN A 115 2.39 13.71 20.50
N GLU A 116 1.47 12.99 19.87
CA GLU A 116 1.80 11.89 18.96
C GLU A 116 1.00 11.99 17.67
N LEU A 117 1.67 11.69 16.56
CA LEU A 117 1.04 11.50 15.27
C LEU A 117 0.99 10.02 14.93
N GLN A 118 -0.21 9.48 14.78
CA GLN A 118 -0.41 8.10 14.39
C GLN A 118 -0.38 7.96 12.86
N ILE A 119 0.51 7.10 12.38
CA ILE A 119 0.56 6.66 11.00
C ILE A 119 0.18 5.19 10.94
N ASN A 120 -0.72 4.86 10.03
CA ASN A 120 -1.14 3.49 9.78
C ASN A 120 -0.49 2.99 8.48
N ILE A 121 -0.01 1.76 8.51
CA ILE A 121 0.47 1.04 7.33
C ILE A 121 -0.43 -0.18 7.16
N THR A 122 -1.22 -0.18 6.09
CA THR A 122 -2.17 -1.26 5.77
C THR A 122 -1.64 -2.06 4.60
N ASN A 123 -1.20 -3.27 4.87
CA ASN A 123 -0.78 -4.20 3.80
C ASN A 123 -2.02 -4.71 3.07
N ILE A 124 -2.07 -4.53 1.74
CA ILE A 124 -3.24 -4.91 0.93
C ILE A 124 -3.34 -6.42 0.70
N MET A 125 -2.23 -7.17 0.84
CA MET A 125 -2.20 -8.61 0.65
C MET A 125 -2.69 -9.35 1.91
N THR A 126 -2.16 -8.97 3.09
CA THR A 126 -2.51 -9.61 4.37
C THR A 126 -3.66 -8.93 5.07
N ARG A 127 -3.99 -7.69 4.70
CA ARG A 127 -4.95 -6.81 5.38
C ARG A 127 -4.56 -6.45 6.82
N GLU A 128 -3.31 -6.68 7.18
CA GLU A 128 -2.78 -6.29 8.46
C GLU A 128 -2.55 -4.78 8.51
N VAL A 129 -2.87 -4.19 9.65
CA VAL A 129 -2.66 -2.77 9.91
C VAL A 129 -1.62 -2.63 11.02
N SER A 130 -0.48 -2.07 10.66
CA SER A 130 0.57 -1.68 11.62
C SER A 130 0.41 -0.21 11.96
N LYS A 131 0.39 0.11 13.27
CA LYS A 131 0.28 1.47 13.78
C LYS A 131 1.64 1.95 14.27
N HIS A 132 2.04 3.10 13.80
CA HIS A 132 3.30 3.74 14.18
C HIS A 132 3.01 5.11 14.79
N LEU A 133 3.47 5.31 16.01
CA LEU A 133 3.34 6.59 16.73
C LEU A 133 4.64 7.38 16.55
N ILE A 134 4.50 8.63 16.16
CA ILE A 134 5.60 9.58 16.05
C ILE A 134 5.41 10.59 17.16
N SER A 135 6.34 10.61 18.12
CA SER A 135 6.31 11.64 19.16
C SER A 135 6.67 13.00 18.56
N LEU A 136 5.83 13.97 18.82
CA LEU A 136 6.02 15.35 18.37
C LEU A 136 7.09 16.08 19.20
N ASP A 137 7.34 15.63 20.44
CA ASP A 137 8.42 16.13 21.28
C ASP A 137 9.80 15.91 20.64
N VAL A 138 9.99 14.74 20.00
CA VAL A 138 11.24 14.39 19.31
C VAL A 138 11.54 15.33 18.15
N ILE A 139 10.50 15.89 17.51
CA ILE A 139 10.66 16.84 16.40
C ILE A 139 10.64 18.29 16.85
N GLY A 140 10.76 18.54 18.18
CA GLY A 140 10.85 19.89 18.73
C GLY A 140 9.52 20.65 18.83
N VAL A 141 8.40 19.96 18.67
CA VAL A 141 7.06 20.54 18.87
C VAL A 141 6.68 20.38 20.33
N HIS A 142 6.68 21.47 21.06
CA HIS A 142 6.34 21.48 22.49
C HIS A 142 4.98 22.14 22.79
N ASN A 143 4.36 22.76 21.80
CA ASN A 143 3.04 23.39 21.91
C ASN A 143 2.01 22.66 21.05
N TYR A 144 1.15 21.89 21.71
CA TYR A 144 0.11 21.09 21.03
C TYR A 144 -1.26 21.79 20.98
N ASN A 145 -1.31 23.08 21.33
CA ASN A 145 -2.52 23.87 21.50
C ASN A 145 -3.00 24.56 20.21
N ARG A 146 -2.85 23.92 19.07
CA ARG A 146 -3.24 24.44 17.74
C ARG A 146 -2.43 25.65 17.26
N THR A 147 -1.27 25.94 17.85
CA THR A 147 -0.42 27.09 17.45
C THR A 147 0.70 26.71 16.50
N SER A 148 1.06 25.43 16.44
CA SER A 148 2.15 24.95 15.59
C SER A 148 1.58 24.21 14.38
N ARG A 149 2.14 24.45 13.22
CA ARG A 149 1.85 23.71 11.99
C ARG A 149 3.03 22.84 11.64
N ILE A 150 2.78 21.56 11.38
CA ILE A 150 3.79 20.55 11.10
C ILE A 150 3.60 20.08 9.68
N SER A 151 4.67 20.00 8.89
CA SER A 151 4.69 19.32 7.62
C SER A 151 5.09 17.87 7.82
N VAL A 152 4.31 16.95 7.29
CA VAL A 152 4.60 15.52 7.28
C VAL A 152 4.79 15.09 5.83
N ARG A 153 6.02 14.70 5.49
CA ARG A 153 6.38 14.24 4.14
C ARG A 153 6.69 12.74 4.18
N VAL A 154 6.08 12.01 3.26
CA VAL A 154 6.28 10.56 3.12
C VAL A 154 7.03 10.27 1.83
N ARG A 155 8.14 9.56 1.95
CA ARG A 155 8.96 9.04 0.86
C ARG A 155 9.37 7.60 1.15
N PHE A 156 9.77 6.87 0.14
CA PHE A 156 10.34 5.54 0.29
C PHE A 156 11.83 5.56 -0.08
N GLN A 157 12.61 4.74 0.62
CA GLN A 157 14.03 4.47 0.29
C GLN A 157 14.16 3.20 -0.55
N SER A 158 13.22 2.31 -0.43
CA SER A 158 13.05 1.10 -1.23
C SER A 158 11.60 0.69 -1.15
N VAL A 159 11.19 -0.32 -1.93
CA VAL A 159 9.81 -0.83 -1.95
C VAL A 159 9.28 -1.20 -0.56
N ASN A 160 10.15 -1.66 0.34
CA ASN A 160 9.79 -2.11 1.69
C ASN A 160 10.21 -1.12 2.80
N LYS A 161 10.79 0.03 2.46
CA LYS A 161 11.32 0.96 3.46
C LYS A 161 10.80 2.36 3.24
N CYS A 162 9.77 2.70 3.98
CA CYS A 162 9.20 4.04 4.02
C CYS A 162 10.06 4.96 4.90
N ILE A 163 10.34 6.17 4.42
CA ILE A 163 10.99 7.23 5.17
C ILE A 163 9.98 8.35 5.35
N LYS A 164 9.85 8.82 6.57
CA LYS A 164 9.08 10.01 6.89
C LYS A 164 10.01 11.16 7.22
N TYR A 165 9.60 12.32 6.78
CA TYR A 165 10.19 13.58 7.18
C TYR A 165 9.10 14.41 7.84
N SER A 166 9.36 14.93 9.02
CA SER A 166 8.51 15.94 9.64
C SER A 166 9.34 17.17 9.96
N ASN A 167 8.84 18.33 9.57
CA ASN A 167 9.44 19.61 9.84
C ASN A 167 8.41 20.53 10.46
N ILE A 168 8.85 21.44 11.33
CA ILE A 168 8.05 22.59 11.73
C ILE A 168 7.97 23.54 10.54
N ASP A 169 6.80 24.10 10.28
CA ASP A 169 6.54 24.96 9.13
C ASP A 169 7.43 26.22 9.18
N PRO A 170 8.31 26.43 8.18
CA PRO A 170 9.20 27.58 8.18
C PRO A 170 8.49 28.92 7.91
N GLU A 171 7.24 28.94 7.47
CA GLU A 171 6.51 30.19 7.21
C GLU A 171 5.98 30.86 8.48
N ARG A 172 6.01 30.18 9.63
CA ARG A 172 5.81 30.83 10.93
C ARG A 172 7.18 31.08 11.56
N GLU A 173 7.62 32.28 11.43
CA GLU A 173 8.84 32.92 11.93
C GLU A 173 9.00 32.83 13.46
N TYR A 174 9.23 31.65 14.02
CA TYR A 174 9.72 31.45 15.38
C TYR A 174 10.28 30.03 15.53
N ASP A 175 11.33 29.71 14.88
CA ASP A 175 12.50 29.03 15.40
C ASP A 175 13.47 28.59 14.28
N SER A 176 14.73 28.92 14.44
CA SER A 176 15.80 28.73 13.47
C SER A 176 16.37 27.31 13.40
N SER A 177 15.67 26.33 13.88
CA SER A 177 16.10 24.93 13.81
C SER A 177 15.32 24.16 12.76
N ASN A 178 15.78 24.19 11.51
CA ASN A 178 15.41 23.23 10.47
C ASN A 178 15.91 21.82 10.84
N GLN A 179 15.39 21.24 11.89
CA GLN A 179 15.69 19.86 12.28
C GLN A 179 14.82 18.92 11.48
N VAL A 180 15.43 18.22 10.52
CA VAL A 180 14.79 17.14 9.76
C VAL A 180 14.92 15.86 10.55
N TYR A 181 13.82 15.35 11.07
CA TYR A 181 13.79 14.07 11.75
C TYR A 181 13.37 12.95 10.78
N LYS A 182 14.20 11.90 10.75
CA LYS A 182 13.94 10.72 9.92
C LYS A 182 13.46 9.57 10.80
N SER A 183 12.29 9.06 10.53
CA SER A 183 11.79 7.83 11.13
C SER A 183 11.68 6.74 10.06
N TYR A 184 12.23 5.57 10.34
CA TYR A 184 12.25 4.43 9.43
C TYR A 184 11.25 3.38 9.92
N PHE A 185 10.50 2.78 8.99
CA PHE A 185 9.70 1.59 9.24
C PHE A 185 10.25 0.45 8.39
N SER A 186 10.43 -0.67 9.00
CA SER A 186 10.74 -1.96 8.37
C SER A 186 9.51 -2.84 8.32
#